data_95622bb92b7caf1c2acf28a28c6788d1
#
_entry.id   95622bb92b7caf1c2acf28a28c6788d1
#
_cell.length_a   1.000
_cell.length_b   1.000
_cell.length_c   1.000
_cell.angle_alpha   90.00
_cell.angle_beta   90.00
_cell.angle_gamma   90.00
#
_symmetry.space_group_name_H-M   'P 1'
#
loop_
_entity.id
_entity.type
_entity.pdbx_description
1 polymer ?
#
loop_
_entity_poly.entity_id
_entity_poly.type
_entity_poly.pdbx_seq_one_letter_code
_entity_poly.pdbx_strand_id
1 'polypeptide(L)'
;MITLDFFKQQAKSLLKDYNTKVYNEDEGFYEYSPRFFHDIDEIVMNFEIDEEDSFTLMNAQHIIAKLSGFYKWTELIKASSASLELGKLLLENRIAYQEKLGLFTNMVESIIEHG
;
A
#
# COMPACT_ATOMS: atom_id res chain seq x y z
N MET A 1 -22.50 -2.43 5.42
CA MET A 1 -21.88 -3.57 4.71
C MET A 1 -20.87 -3.04 3.69
N ILE A 2 -19.67 -3.59 3.71
CA ILE A 2 -18.65 -3.16 2.76
C ILE A 2 -18.87 -3.84 1.40
N THR A 3 -18.60 -3.12 0.34
CA THR A 3 -18.75 -3.62 -1.03
C THR A 3 -17.41 -3.59 -1.76
N LEU A 4 -17.35 -4.28 -2.89
CA LEU A 4 -16.17 -4.27 -3.77
C LEU A 4 -15.86 -2.87 -4.30
N ASP A 5 -16.88 -2.02 -4.40
CA ASP A 5 -16.71 -0.63 -4.88
C ASP A 5 -15.72 0.15 -4.03
N PHE A 6 -15.68 -0.11 -2.72
CA PHE A 6 -14.70 0.51 -1.84
C PHE A 6 -13.26 0.22 -2.34
N PHE A 7 -12.96 -1.05 -2.57
CA PHE A 7 -11.61 -1.46 -3.00
C PHE A 7 -11.28 -0.98 -4.41
N LYS A 8 -12.27 -1.00 -5.30
CA LYS A 8 -12.11 -0.46 -6.66
C LYS A 8 -11.79 1.03 -6.61
N GLN A 9 -12.46 1.78 -5.74
CA GLN A 9 -12.21 3.20 -5.57
C GLN A 9 -10.82 3.44 -4.97
N GLN A 10 -10.38 2.61 -4.04
CA GLN A 10 -9.04 2.71 -3.47
C GLN A 10 -7.97 2.52 -4.56
N ALA A 11 -8.16 1.57 -5.45
CA ALA A 11 -7.23 1.33 -6.56
C ALA A 11 -7.15 2.55 -7.50
N LYS A 12 -8.29 3.16 -7.79
CA LYS A 12 -8.33 4.39 -8.62
C LYS A 12 -7.63 5.54 -7.92
N SER A 13 -7.83 5.68 -6.62
CA SER A 13 -7.19 6.73 -5.82
C SER A 13 -5.68 6.55 -5.78
N LEU A 14 -5.21 5.32 -5.63
CA LEU A 14 -3.78 5.01 -5.66
C LEU A 14 -3.18 5.36 -7.02
N LEU A 15 -3.85 5.00 -8.11
CA LEU A 15 -3.40 5.32 -9.45
C LEU A 15 -3.31 6.83 -9.67
N LYS A 16 -4.31 7.59 -9.19
CA LYS A 16 -4.29 9.06 -9.27
C LYS A 16 -3.10 9.64 -8.54
N ASP A 17 -2.84 9.17 -7.32
CA ASP A 17 -1.72 9.64 -6.52
C ASP A 17 -0.37 9.30 -7.16
N TYR A 18 -0.24 8.11 -7.72
CA TYR A 18 0.95 7.72 -8.45
C TYR A 18 1.20 8.62 -9.66
N ASN A 19 0.15 9.02 -10.35
CA ASN A 19 0.26 9.86 -11.54
C ASN A 19 0.57 11.32 -11.23
N THR A 20 0.62 11.71 -9.95
CA THR A 20 1.08 13.05 -9.55
C THR A 20 2.58 13.19 -9.62
N LYS A 21 3.32 12.12 -9.86
CA LYS A 21 4.77 12.12 -9.80
C LYS A 21 5.40 13.08 -10.82
N VAL A 22 6.43 13.78 -10.35
CA VAL A 22 7.25 14.68 -11.18
C VAL A 22 8.71 14.36 -10.87
N TYR A 23 9.52 14.19 -11.89
CA TYR A 23 10.93 13.92 -11.70
C TYR A 23 11.67 15.20 -11.28
N ASN A 24 12.36 15.11 -10.16
CA ASN A 24 13.20 16.21 -9.67
C ASN A 24 14.63 15.98 -10.16
N GLU A 25 15.05 16.76 -11.16
CA GLU A 25 16.38 16.62 -11.76
C GLU A 25 17.52 16.94 -10.79
N ASP A 26 17.30 17.88 -9.87
CA ASP A 26 18.32 18.28 -8.90
C ASP A 26 18.57 17.20 -7.86
N GLU A 27 17.50 16.53 -7.39
CA GLU A 27 17.59 15.49 -6.37
C GLU A 27 17.74 14.10 -6.94
N GLY A 28 17.38 13.89 -8.22
CA GLY A 28 17.51 12.60 -8.89
C GLY A 28 16.44 11.58 -8.55
N PHE A 29 15.28 12.00 -8.08
CA PHE A 29 14.18 11.10 -7.78
C PHE A 29 12.83 11.72 -8.16
N TYR A 30 11.79 10.88 -8.15
CA TYR A 30 10.42 11.33 -8.39
C TYR A 30 9.79 11.85 -7.11
N GLU A 31 9.04 12.92 -7.22
CA GLU A 31 8.27 13.50 -6.13
C GLU A 31 6.78 13.34 -6.41
N TYR A 32 6.02 13.01 -5.39
CA TYR A 32 4.58 12.79 -5.46
C TYR A 32 3.84 13.90 -4.71
N SER A 33 2.61 14.19 -5.15
CA SER A 33 1.70 15.09 -4.45
C SER A 33 0.41 14.32 -4.11
N PRO A 34 0.50 13.33 -3.22
CA PRO A 34 -0.62 12.44 -2.95
C PRO A 34 -1.75 13.14 -2.23
N ARG A 35 -2.97 12.73 -2.57
CA ARG A 35 -4.19 13.24 -1.95
C ARG A 35 -4.81 12.21 -1.02
N PHE A 36 -4.66 10.92 -1.32
CA PHE A 36 -5.27 9.81 -0.60
C PHE A 36 -4.24 8.91 0.08
N PHE A 37 -3.16 8.61 -0.61
CA PHE A 37 -2.11 7.69 -0.14
C PHE A 37 -0.85 8.49 0.18
N HIS A 38 -0.85 9.11 1.37
CA HIS A 38 0.28 9.92 1.80
C HIS A 38 1.55 9.09 2.02
N ASP A 39 1.40 7.78 2.11
CA ASP A 39 2.48 6.80 2.19
C ASP A 39 2.92 6.27 0.83
N ILE A 40 2.65 7.01 -0.26
CA ILE A 40 2.94 6.56 -1.63
C ILE A 40 4.42 6.21 -1.84
N ASP A 41 5.33 6.97 -1.23
CA ASP A 41 6.77 6.71 -1.35
C ASP A 41 7.12 5.34 -0.75
N GLU A 42 6.54 5.01 0.39
CA GLU A 42 6.74 3.72 1.03
C GLU A 42 6.14 2.58 0.22
N ILE A 43 4.97 2.81 -0.37
CA ILE A 43 4.32 1.82 -1.24
C ILE A 43 5.20 1.54 -2.47
N VAL A 44 5.70 2.59 -3.12
CA VAL A 44 6.58 2.47 -4.29
C VAL A 44 7.82 1.65 -3.94
N MET A 45 8.42 1.94 -2.79
CA MET A 45 9.62 1.25 -2.35
C MET A 45 9.33 -0.20 -1.95
N ASN A 46 8.31 -0.44 -1.16
CA ASN A 46 7.99 -1.77 -0.63
C ASN A 46 7.54 -2.74 -1.73
N PHE A 47 6.84 -2.25 -2.75
CA PHE A 47 6.40 -3.07 -3.87
C PHE A 47 7.36 -3.04 -5.06
N GLU A 48 8.52 -2.39 -4.88
CA GLU A 48 9.55 -2.32 -5.92
C GLU A 48 9.01 -1.85 -7.26
N ILE A 49 8.18 -0.80 -7.24
CA ILE A 49 7.57 -0.26 -8.45
C ILE A 49 8.62 0.47 -9.27
N ASP A 50 8.75 0.11 -10.55
CA ASP A 50 9.60 0.81 -11.49
C ASP A 50 8.88 2.08 -11.96
N GLU A 51 9.36 3.24 -11.48
CA GLU A 51 8.73 4.53 -11.75
C GLU A 51 8.89 5.00 -13.20
N GLU A 52 9.79 4.37 -13.95
CA GLU A 52 9.98 4.67 -15.37
C GLU A 52 9.12 3.79 -16.27
N ASP A 53 8.57 2.70 -15.73
CA ASP A 53 7.69 1.82 -16.46
C ASP A 53 6.23 2.23 -16.29
N SER A 54 5.34 1.66 -17.11
CA SER A 54 3.91 1.96 -17.00
C SER A 54 3.32 1.38 -15.72
N PHE A 55 2.47 2.16 -15.06
CA PHE A 55 1.73 1.74 -13.87
C PHE A 55 0.24 1.86 -14.20
N THR A 56 -0.43 0.72 -14.27
CA THR A 56 -1.82 0.64 -14.72
C THR A 56 -2.78 0.50 -13.54
N LEU A 57 -4.08 0.61 -13.83
CA LEU A 57 -5.11 0.32 -12.83
C LEU A 57 -4.98 -1.11 -12.30
N MET A 58 -4.63 -2.07 -13.15
CA MET A 58 -4.41 -3.45 -12.73
C MET A 58 -3.29 -3.55 -11.69
N ASN A 59 -2.20 -2.82 -11.89
CA ASN A 59 -1.11 -2.76 -10.92
C ASN A 59 -1.59 -2.19 -9.58
N ALA A 60 -2.38 -1.11 -9.64
CA ALA A 60 -2.95 -0.50 -8.44
C ALA A 60 -3.89 -1.46 -7.71
N GLN A 61 -4.74 -2.18 -8.45
CA GLN A 61 -5.63 -3.18 -7.88
C GLN A 61 -4.85 -4.29 -7.15
N HIS A 62 -3.76 -4.74 -7.74
CA HIS A 62 -2.90 -5.75 -7.12
C HIS A 62 -2.34 -5.26 -5.79
N ILE A 63 -1.86 -4.02 -5.75
CA ILE A 63 -1.32 -3.42 -4.52
C ILE A 63 -2.41 -3.28 -3.46
N ILE A 64 -3.58 -2.80 -3.83
CA ILE A 64 -4.71 -2.67 -2.90
C ILE A 64 -5.08 -4.05 -2.32
N ALA A 65 -5.10 -5.10 -3.14
CA ALA A 65 -5.36 -6.45 -2.66
C ALA A 65 -4.32 -6.88 -1.62
N LYS A 66 -3.05 -6.66 -1.90
CA LYS A 66 -1.95 -7.00 -0.98
C LYS A 66 -2.06 -6.23 0.33
N LEU A 67 -2.31 -4.93 0.28
CA LEU A 67 -2.47 -4.09 1.47
C LEU A 67 -3.68 -4.48 2.30
N SER A 68 -4.67 -5.11 1.66
CA SER A 68 -5.88 -5.60 2.31
C SER A 68 -5.75 -7.05 2.80
N GLY A 69 -4.55 -7.64 2.70
CA GLY A 69 -4.27 -8.99 3.19
C GLY A 69 -4.59 -10.11 2.23
N PHE A 70 -4.85 -9.80 0.96
CA PHE A 70 -5.11 -10.80 -0.06
C PHE A 70 -3.87 -11.04 -0.92
N TYR A 71 -3.72 -12.25 -1.39
CA TYR A 71 -2.59 -12.60 -2.23
C TYR A 71 -2.66 -11.93 -3.62
N LYS A 72 -3.88 -11.78 -4.15
CA LYS A 72 -4.12 -11.15 -5.44
C LYS A 72 -5.53 -10.58 -5.53
N TRP A 73 -5.75 -9.72 -6.53
CA TRP A 73 -7.03 -9.06 -6.74
C TRP A 73 -8.19 -10.02 -6.96
N THR A 74 -7.95 -11.14 -7.68
CA THR A 74 -8.99 -12.13 -7.93
C THR A 74 -9.48 -12.82 -6.65
N GLU A 75 -8.63 -12.94 -5.64
CA GLU A 75 -9.05 -13.44 -4.33
C GLU A 75 -9.89 -12.42 -3.59
N LEU A 76 -9.51 -11.15 -3.67
CA LEU A 76 -10.28 -10.07 -3.04
C LEU A 76 -11.71 -10.02 -3.59
N ILE A 77 -11.88 -10.06 -4.91
CA ILE A 77 -13.20 -9.93 -5.52
C ILE A 77 -14.10 -11.14 -5.25
N LYS A 78 -13.53 -12.26 -4.86
CA LYS A 78 -14.28 -13.48 -4.50
C LYS A 78 -14.46 -13.66 -3.00
N ALA A 79 -13.91 -12.74 -2.21
CA ALA A 79 -13.89 -12.88 -0.76
C ALA A 79 -15.28 -12.72 -0.14
N SER A 80 -15.45 -13.32 1.02
CA SER A 80 -16.67 -13.15 1.82
C SER A 80 -16.77 -11.74 2.37
N SER A 81 -17.96 -11.34 2.76
CA SER A 81 -18.22 -10.04 3.38
C SER A 81 -17.31 -9.82 4.61
N ALA A 82 -17.18 -10.84 5.45
CA ALA A 82 -16.33 -10.77 6.65
C ALA A 82 -14.85 -10.56 6.29
N SER A 83 -14.37 -11.26 5.26
CA SER A 83 -12.99 -11.10 4.79
C SER A 83 -12.76 -9.72 4.19
N LEU A 84 -13.75 -9.18 3.49
CA LEU A 84 -13.65 -7.82 2.94
C LEU A 84 -13.63 -6.77 4.04
N GLU A 85 -14.41 -6.93 5.10
CA GLU A 85 -14.38 -6.01 6.25
C GLU A 85 -13.02 -6.03 6.94
N LEU A 86 -12.44 -7.22 7.13
CA LEU A 86 -11.09 -7.33 7.66
C LEU A 86 -10.08 -6.68 6.73
N GLY A 87 -10.22 -6.90 5.43
CA GLY A 87 -9.35 -6.29 4.42
C GLY A 87 -9.37 -4.77 4.47
N LYS A 88 -10.54 -4.18 4.66
CA LYS A 88 -10.69 -2.74 4.83
C LYS A 88 -9.94 -2.25 6.07
N LEU A 89 -10.08 -2.95 7.19
CA LEU A 89 -9.38 -2.59 8.43
C LEU A 89 -7.86 -2.65 8.24
N LEU A 90 -7.35 -3.68 7.58
CA LEU A 90 -5.93 -3.82 7.32
C LEU A 90 -5.42 -2.69 6.44
N LEU A 91 -6.15 -2.38 5.38
CA LEU A 91 -5.79 -1.30 4.46
C LEU A 91 -5.77 0.06 5.17
N GLU A 92 -6.81 0.36 5.94
CA GLU A 92 -6.95 1.64 6.62
C GLU A 92 -5.95 1.83 7.77
N ASN A 93 -5.51 0.73 8.39
CA ASN A 93 -4.61 0.78 9.54
C ASN A 93 -3.18 0.34 9.20
N ARG A 94 -2.84 0.21 7.92
CA ARG A 94 -1.55 -0.32 7.47
C ARG A 94 -0.34 0.44 8.03
N ILE A 95 -0.43 1.76 8.12
CA ILE A 95 0.69 2.59 8.61
C ILE A 95 0.93 2.33 10.10
N ALA A 96 -0.13 2.43 10.91
CA ALA A 96 -0.05 2.19 12.34
C ALA A 96 0.44 0.78 12.66
N TYR A 97 -0.03 -0.20 11.88
CA TYR A 97 0.37 -1.60 12.05
C TYR A 97 1.86 -1.80 11.74
N GLN A 98 2.35 -1.19 10.67
CA GLN A 98 3.75 -1.25 10.28
C GLN A 98 4.65 -0.61 11.33
N GLU A 99 4.24 0.52 11.90
CA GLU A 99 4.97 1.19 12.97
C GLU A 99 5.10 0.31 14.21
N LYS A 100 4.01 -0.34 14.61
CA LYS A 100 4.01 -1.26 15.76
C LYS A 100 4.93 -2.45 15.52
N LEU A 101 4.91 -3.03 14.32
CA LEU A 101 5.79 -4.12 13.96
C LEU A 101 7.26 -3.69 13.96
N GLY A 102 7.53 -2.49 13.47
CA GLY A 102 8.87 -1.92 13.47
C GLY A 102 9.42 -1.75 14.89
N LEU A 103 8.61 -1.22 15.80
CA LEU A 103 8.98 -1.07 17.20
C LEU A 103 9.25 -2.42 17.85
N PHE A 104 8.39 -3.41 17.62
CA PHE A 104 8.56 -4.74 18.16
C PHE A 104 9.85 -5.39 17.65
N THR A 105 10.13 -5.28 16.36
CA THR A 105 11.34 -5.81 15.75
C THR A 105 12.59 -5.17 16.37
N ASN A 106 12.59 -3.86 16.56
CA ASN A 106 13.69 -3.13 17.15
C ASN A 106 13.92 -3.57 18.60
N MET A 107 12.85 -3.79 19.36
CA MET A 107 12.95 -4.27 20.74
C MET A 107 13.57 -5.66 20.81
N VAL A 108 13.15 -6.56 19.93
CA VAL A 108 13.69 -7.92 19.88
C VAL A 108 15.17 -7.90 19.49
N GLU A 109 15.56 -7.12 18.51
CA GLU A 109 16.95 -6.97 18.10
C GLU A 109 17.81 -6.42 19.23
N SER A 110 17.30 -5.42 19.95
CA SER A 110 18.00 -4.82 21.09
C SER A 110 18.22 -5.84 22.19
N ILE A 111 17.24 -6.68 22.49
CA ILE A 111 17.36 -7.75 23.49
C ILE A 111 18.42 -8.78 23.06
N ILE A 112 18.41 -9.18 21.80
CA ILE A 112 19.35 -10.14 21.24
C ILE A 112 20.79 -9.61 21.30
N GLU A 113 20.99 -8.33 20.95
CA GLU A 113 22.31 -7.70 20.95
C GLU A 113 22.91 -7.57 22.36
N HIS A 114 22.07 -7.35 23.34
CA HIS A 114 22.51 -7.14 24.74
C HIS A 114 22.37 -8.40 25.62
N GLY A 115 21.78 -9.43 25.05
CA GLY A 115 21.59 -10.69 25.75
C GLY A 115 22.71 -11.67 25.55
#